data_2efde62faa9cab9ebe875f77d39cd18b
#
_entry.id   2efde62faa9cab9ebe875f77d39cd18b
#
_cell.length_a   1.000
_cell.length_b   1.000
_cell.length_c   1.000
_cell.angle_alpha   90.00
_cell.angle_beta   90.00
_cell.angle_gamma   90.00
#
_symmetry.space_group_name_H-M   'P 1'
#
loop_
_entity.id
_entity.type
_entity.pdbx_description
1 polymer ?
#
loop_
_entity_poly.entity_id
_entity_poly.type
_entity_poly.pdbx_seq_one_letter_code
_entity_poly.pdbx_strand_id
1 'polypeptide(L)'
;MYPVSTAISPRRIRLAGVALAATMALSVLVGGVTSSPAHADGAIAPTSFWLAQPDGGVLPVGNAPDLGSTPPLNQPIVGTTSTPDDGGYWLVASDGGIFSFGDATFHGSEGGHPLNQPIVGMASTPDGQGYWLVASDGGIFTFGDAGFYGSEGGQPLNQPVVGMASTPDGKGYWLIASDGGVFSFGDASFFGSMGGTPLNKPMVGLTATPDGGGYWMFAGDGGVFTFGDAGFYGSTGSISTEPAQRVVSTRSGRGYWVVDQNGTSYGFGDAGDGPPPIQALLLKPITPGDNAILFALQQLGKPYLYGGDGPDAFDCSGLTYSSWASAGVGIARVAADQYQTAGVPVALKALQAGDLVFWGSDTSDPTSVYHVAIYIGADQTVDATNPNTAVEILPVDRPYWPSLMPSDRRP
;
A
#
# COMPACT_ATOMS: atom_id res chain seq x y z
N MET A 1 12.32 14.13 31.93
CA MET A 1 13.41 14.66 31.09
C MET A 1 13.94 13.48 30.29
N TYR A 2 13.39 13.24 29.11
CA TYR A 2 13.80 12.12 28.23
C TYR A 2 14.92 12.61 27.33
N PRO A 3 15.96 11.81 27.06
CA PRO A 3 17.01 12.21 26.13
C PRO A 3 16.43 12.30 24.73
N VAL A 4 16.64 13.43 24.08
CA VAL A 4 16.36 13.64 22.66
C VAL A 4 17.37 12.77 21.90
N SER A 5 16.92 11.60 21.42
CA SER A 5 17.66 10.80 20.45
C SER A 5 17.64 11.52 19.12
N THR A 6 18.79 11.73 18.53
CA THR A 6 18.95 12.31 17.19
C THR A 6 18.14 11.51 16.19
N ALA A 7 17.09 12.14 15.63
CA ALA A 7 16.26 11.54 14.60
C ALA A 7 17.11 11.14 13.39
N ILE A 8 17.13 9.84 13.09
CA ILE A 8 17.64 9.33 11.83
C ILE A 8 16.62 9.74 10.77
N SER A 9 17.06 10.50 9.78
CA SER A 9 16.20 10.97 8.71
C SER A 9 15.64 9.77 7.91
N PRO A 10 14.34 9.58 7.82
CA PRO A 10 13.76 8.50 7.06
C PRO A 10 13.92 8.76 5.57
N ARG A 11 14.28 7.74 4.81
CA ARG A 11 14.31 7.79 3.36
C ARG A 11 12.92 7.48 2.83
N ARG A 12 12.40 8.35 1.99
CA ARG A 12 11.09 8.19 1.37
C ARG A 12 11.16 7.19 0.23
N ILE A 13 10.33 6.16 0.30
CA ILE A 13 9.92 5.41 -0.88
C ILE A 13 8.46 5.71 -1.10
N ARG A 14 8.17 6.42 -2.17
CA ARG A 14 6.80 6.59 -2.62
C ARG A 14 6.43 5.35 -3.43
N LEU A 15 5.54 4.56 -2.90
CA LEU A 15 4.67 3.74 -3.74
C LEU A 15 3.61 4.67 -4.34
N ALA A 16 4.06 5.57 -5.22
CA ALA A 16 3.12 6.13 -6.17
C ALA A 16 2.76 4.96 -7.08
N GLY A 17 1.62 4.35 -6.87
CA GLY A 17 1.25 3.13 -7.54
C GLY A 17 2.43 2.52 -8.29
N VAL A 18 3.03 1.46 -7.70
CA VAL A 18 4.10 0.68 -8.33
C VAL A 18 5.37 1.43 -8.72
N ALA A 19 6.31 1.56 -7.83
CA ALA A 19 7.70 1.73 -8.20
C ALA A 19 8.29 0.36 -8.59
N LEU A 20 8.04 -0.09 -9.82
CA LEU A 20 8.77 -1.20 -10.40
C LEU A 20 10.11 -0.65 -10.88
N ALA A 21 11.14 -0.67 -10.07
CA ALA A 21 12.49 -0.52 -10.52
C ALA A 21 12.92 -1.81 -11.24
N ALA A 22 12.55 -1.95 -12.51
CA ALA A 22 13.17 -2.91 -13.40
C ALA A 22 14.58 -2.41 -13.72
N THR A 23 15.55 -2.71 -12.89
CA THR A 23 16.97 -2.57 -13.24
C THR A 23 17.34 -3.66 -14.24
N MET A 24 17.27 -3.36 -15.53
CA MET A 24 18.00 -4.12 -16.54
C MET A 24 19.49 -3.82 -16.37
N ALA A 25 20.22 -4.78 -15.81
CA ALA A 25 21.66 -4.77 -15.81
C ALA A 25 22.16 -5.05 -17.25
N LEU A 26 22.67 -4.02 -17.92
CA LEU A 26 23.44 -4.15 -19.14
C LEU A 26 24.86 -4.53 -18.73
N SER A 27 25.25 -5.80 -18.89
CA SER A 27 26.59 -6.30 -18.63
C SER A 27 27.56 -5.88 -19.74
N VAL A 28 28.49 -4.98 -19.42
CA VAL A 28 29.72 -4.82 -20.19
C VAL A 28 30.82 -5.55 -19.45
N LEU A 29 31.36 -6.59 -20.09
CA LEU A 29 32.54 -7.33 -19.63
C LEU A 29 33.79 -6.45 -19.82
N VAL A 30 34.53 -6.16 -18.72
CA VAL A 30 35.97 -5.96 -18.75
C VAL A 30 36.59 -6.66 -17.53
N GLY A 31 37.51 -7.55 -17.77
CA GLY A 31 38.08 -8.43 -16.78
C GLY A 31 39.09 -7.79 -15.84
N GLY A 32 39.26 -8.42 -14.68
CA GLY A 32 40.31 -8.11 -13.70
C GLY A 32 40.05 -8.85 -12.40
N VAL A 33 40.74 -9.96 -12.21
CA VAL A 33 40.66 -10.87 -11.05
C VAL A 33 41.30 -10.25 -9.81
N THR A 34 40.53 -10.12 -8.71
CA THR A 34 41.10 -10.32 -7.35
C THR A 34 39.95 -10.81 -6.44
N SER A 35 40.18 -11.98 -5.86
CA SER A 35 39.30 -12.67 -4.93
C SER A 35 39.24 -11.97 -3.56
N SER A 36 38.03 -11.64 -3.09
CA SER A 36 37.73 -11.42 -1.68
C SER A 36 36.46 -12.17 -1.33
N PRO A 37 36.28 -12.64 -0.08
CA PRO A 37 35.33 -13.67 0.25
C PRO A 37 33.89 -13.21 0.05
N ALA A 38 33.08 -14.07 -0.57
CA ALA A 38 31.69 -13.89 -0.82
C ALA A 38 30.92 -13.61 0.47
N HIS A 39 30.45 -12.39 0.62
CA HIS A 39 29.19 -12.17 1.32
C HIS A 39 28.11 -12.68 0.38
N ALA A 40 27.33 -13.63 0.85
CA ALA A 40 26.13 -14.04 0.14
C ALA A 40 25.21 -12.80 0.05
N ASP A 41 25.26 -12.11 -1.08
CA ASP A 41 24.23 -11.18 -1.49
C ASP A 41 22.95 -12.01 -1.61
N GLY A 42 22.13 -11.96 -0.54
CA GLY A 42 20.75 -12.38 -0.63
C GLY A 42 20.11 -11.50 -1.70
N ALA A 43 19.82 -12.07 -2.86
CA ALA A 43 19.01 -11.42 -3.87
C ALA A 43 17.77 -10.88 -3.16
N ILE A 44 17.60 -9.54 -3.15
CA ILE A 44 16.38 -8.91 -2.69
C ILE A 44 15.31 -9.44 -3.64
N ALA A 45 14.47 -10.37 -3.15
CA ALA A 45 13.35 -10.85 -3.92
C ALA A 45 12.53 -9.61 -4.33
N PRO A 46 12.08 -9.51 -5.59
CA PRO A 46 11.26 -8.40 -6.02
C PRO A 46 10.06 -8.31 -5.07
N THR A 47 9.89 -7.16 -4.47
CA THR A 47 8.84 -6.88 -3.50
C THR A 47 7.50 -7.04 -4.18
N SER A 48 6.79 -8.08 -3.81
CA SER A 48 5.49 -8.43 -4.33
C SER A 48 4.49 -8.33 -3.20
N PHE A 49 3.33 -7.71 -3.42
CA PHE A 49 2.30 -7.59 -2.40
C PHE A 49 0.92 -7.38 -3.03
N TRP A 50 -0.12 -7.56 -2.26
CA TRP A 50 -1.50 -7.29 -2.67
C TRP A 50 -2.01 -6.03 -1.98
N LEU A 51 -2.68 -5.17 -2.74
CA LEU A 51 -3.40 -4.00 -2.24
C LEU A 51 -4.89 -4.30 -2.24
N ALA A 52 -5.45 -4.53 -1.06
CA ALA A 52 -6.88 -4.71 -0.90
C ALA A 52 -7.59 -3.35 -0.73
N GLN A 53 -8.77 -3.23 -1.31
CA GLN A 53 -9.59 -2.04 -1.30
C GLN A 53 -10.88 -2.26 -0.50
N PRO A 54 -11.49 -1.19 0.04
CA PRO A 54 -12.76 -1.31 0.73
C PRO A 54 -13.91 -1.89 -0.11
N ASP A 55 -13.88 -1.74 -1.43
CA ASP A 55 -14.85 -2.33 -2.35
C ASP A 55 -14.56 -3.82 -2.67
N GLY A 56 -13.49 -4.37 -2.12
CA GLY A 56 -13.05 -5.76 -2.30
C GLY A 56 -12.18 -6.01 -3.53
N GLY A 57 -11.85 -4.95 -4.27
CA GLY A 57 -10.82 -5.02 -5.29
C GLY A 57 -9.47 -5.38 -4.67
N VAL A 58 -8.67 -6.19 -5.33
CA VAL A 58 -7.31 -6.54 -4.91
C VAL A 58 -6.37 -6.38 -6.07
N LEU A 59 -5.30 -5.65 -5.86
CA LEU A 59 -4.30 -5.35 -6.86
C LEU A 59 -2.99 -6.04 -6.53
N PRO A 60 -2.54 -6.95 -7.37
CA PRO A 60 -1.21 -7.51 -7.26
C PRO A 60 -0.17 -6.46 -7.66
N VAL A 61 0.87 -6.29 -6.85
CA VAL A 61 1.99 -5.38 -7.08
C VAL A 61 3.28 -6.17 -7.19
N GLY A 62 4.17 -5.74 -8.10
CA GLY A 62 5.40 -6.45 -8.38
C GLY A 62 5.15 -7.80 -9.05
N ASN A 63 5.71 -8.88 -8.49
CA ASN A 63 5.50 -10.24 -8.96
C ASN A 63 4.42 -11.00 -8.16
N ALA A 64 3.59 -10.30 -7.37
CA ALA A 64 2.49 -10.94 -6.67
C ALA A 64 1.52 -11.57 -7.69
N PRO A 65 1.12 -12.83 -7.55
CA PRO A 65 0.14 -13.43 -8.44
C PRO A 65 -1.22 -12.74 -8.28
N ASP A 66 -1.95 -12.59 -9.36
CA ASP A 66 -3.36 -12.23 -9.28
C ASP A 66 -4.14 -13.45 -8.75
N LEU A 67 -4.59 -13.36 -7.53
CA LEU A 67 -5.37 -14.41 -6.87
C LEU A 67 -6.88 -14.12 -6.89
N GLY A 68 -7.27 -12.99 -7.49
CA GLY A 68 -8.65 -12.56 -7.65
C GLY A 68 -9.09 -11.47 -6.68
N SER A 69 -10.35 -11.06 -6.85
CA SER A 69 -11.02 -10.01 -6.08
C SER A 69 -12.41 -10.48 -5.66
N THR A 70 -13.01 -9.82 -4.68
CA THR A 70 -14.36 -10.20 -4.24
C THR A 70 -15.40 -9.90 -5.32
N PRO A 71 -16.56 -10.62 -5.32
CA PRO A 71 -17.76 -10.15 -6.00
C PRO A 71 -18.24 -8.85 -5.34
N PRO A 72 -19.26 -8.17 -5.91
CA PRO A 72 -19.87 -7.00 -5.26
C PRO A 72 -20.22 -7.26 -3.80
N LEU A 73 -19.78 -6.38 -2.91
CA LEU A 73 -19.89 -6.52 -1.46
C LEU A 73 -21.18 -5.86 -0.93
N ASN A 74 -21.70 -6.39 0.16
CA ASN A 74 -22.77 -5.74 0.93
C ASN A 74 -22.18 -4.70 1.91
N GLN A 75 -20.96 -4.93 2.38
CA GLN A 75 -20.26 -4.08 3.35
C GLN A 75 -18.77 -3.97 2.96
N PRO A 76 -18.13 -2.85 3.30
CA PRO A 76 -16.75 -2.61 2.91
C PRO A 76 -15.76 -3.58 3.59
N ILE A 77 -14.67 -3.90 2.91
CA ILE A 77 -13.51 -4.57 3.50
C ILE A 77 -12.85 -3.61 4.51
N VAL A 78 -12.56 -4.12 5.69
CA VAL A 78 -11.99 -3.38 6.82
C VAL A 78 -10.70 -4.00 7.37
N GLY A 79 -10.36 -5.21 6.93
CA GLY A 79 -9.15 -5.88 7.36
C GLY A 79 -8.71 -6.96 6.38
N THR A 80 -7.44 -7.32 6.49
CA THR A 80 -6.82 -8.35 5.66
C THR A 80 -5.60 -8.94 6.37
N THR A 81 -5.32 -10.21 6.11
CA THR A 81 -4.10 -10.88 6.53
C THR A 81 -3.68 -11.91 5.47
N SER A 82 -2.36 -12.11 5.30
CA SER A 82 -1.82 -13.15 4.40
C SER A 82 -1.70 -14.49 5.12
N THR A 83 -1.57 -15.57 4.31
CA THR A 83 -1.12 -16.87 4.81
C THR A 83 0.35 -16.78 5.25
N PRO A 84 0.82 -17.66 6.15
CA PRO A 84 2.20 -17.62 6.68
C PRO A 84 3.29 -17.78 5.62
N ASP A 85 2.99 -18.40 4.49
CA ASP A 85 3.90 -18.62 3.35
C ASP A 85 3.69 -17.63 2.21
N ASP A 86 2.79 -16.64 2.42
CA ASP A 86 2.42 -15.64 1.43
C ASP A 86 1.83 -16.22 0.12
N GLY A 87 1.25 -17.43 0.17
CA GLY A 87 0.58 -18.09 -0.95
C GLY A 87 -0.87 -17.65 -1.17
N GLY A 88 -1.45 -16.94 -0.19
CA GLY A 88 -2.82 -16.46 -0.22
C GLY A 88 -3.10 -15.36 0.80
N TYR A 89 -4.36 -14.95 0.86
CA TYR A 89 -4.81 -13.95 1.82
C TYR A 89 -6.31 -14.07 2.13
N TRP A 90 -6.69 -13.56 3.27
CA TRP A 90 -8.08 -13.35 3.68
C TRP A 90 -8.41 -11.87 3.68
N LEU A 91 -9.64 -11.54 3.26
CA LEU A 91 -10.25 -10.24 3.43
C LEU A 91 -11.43 -10.38 4.38
N VAL A 92 -11.61 -9.41 5.28
CA VAL A 92 -12.77 -9.33 6.16
C VAL A 92 -13.57 -8.06 5.88
N ALA A 93 -14.88 -8.22 5.65
CA ALA A 93 -15.80 -7.10 5.56
C ALA A 93 -16.31 -6.67 6.94
N SER A 94 -16.83 -5.44 7.05
CA SER A 94 -17.32 -4.89 8.33
C SER A 94 -18.51 -5.64 8.93
N ASP A 95 -19.23 -6.45 8.15
CA ASP A 95 -20.26 -7.38 8.61
C ASP A 95 -19.73 -8.74 9.03
N GLY A 96 -18.40 -8.93 9.02
CA GLY A 96 -17.73 -10.19 9.36
C GLY A 96 -17.70 -11.21 8.23
N GLY A 97 -18.10 -10.84 7.01
CA GLY A 97 -17.93 -11.65 5.80
C GLY A 97 -16.46 -11.88 5.51
N ILE A 98 -16.05 -13.14 5.23
CA ILE A 98 -14.68 -13.53 4.91
C ILE A 98 -14.59 -13.97 3.47
N PHE A 99 -13.53 -13.54 2.80
CA PHE A 99 -13.18 -13.91 1.43
C PHE A 99 -11.75 -14.45 1.42
N SER A 100 -11.57 -15.65 0.88
CA SER A 100 -10.29 -16.38 0.85
C SER A 100 -9.77 -16.47 -0.57
N PHE A 101 -8.49 -16.20 -0.78
CA PHE A 101 -7.83 -16.23 -2.08
C PHE A 101 -6.50 -16.96 -2.02
N GLY A 102 -6.11 -17.57 -3.15
CA GLY A 102 -4.90 -18.37 -3.21
C GLY A 102 -5.04 -19.64 -2.38
N ASP A 103 -4.06 -19.92 -1.54
CA ASP A 103 -4.06 -21.08 -0.62
C ASP A 103 -4.73 -20.81 0.74
N ALA A 104 -5.26 -19.59 0.94
CA ALA A 104 -5.96 -19.22 2.16
C ALA A 104 -7.25 -20.04 2.35
N THR A 105 -7.26 -20.91 3.36
CA THR A 105 -8.41 -21.77 3.65
C THR A 105 -9.51 -20.99 4.35
N PHE A 106 -10.76 -21.15 3.92
CA PHE A 106 -11.92 -20.60 4.59
C PHE A 106 -12.26 -21.43 5.85
N HIS A 107 -12.26 -20.78 7.02
CA HIS A 107 -12.53 -21.42 8.32
C HIS A 107 -13.89 -21.02 8.92
N GLY A 108 -14.63 -20.11 8.29
CA GLY A 108 -15.92 -19.61 8.74
C GLY A 108 -16.03 -18.08 8.67
N SER A 109 -17.21 -17.54 8.91
CA SER A 109 -17.46 -16.09 8.88
C SER A 109 -18.66 -15.69 9.74
N GLU A 110 -18.75 -14.42 10.12
CA GLU A 110 -19.96 -13.81 10.71
C GLU A 110 -20.87 -13.18 9.65
N GLY A 111 -20.46 -13.18 8.39
CA GLY A 111 -21.27 -12.60 7.30
C GLY A 111 -22.69 -13.13 7.27
N GLY A 112 -23.67 -12.20 7.34
CA GLY A 112 -25.08 -12.55 7.42
C GLY A 112 -25.61 -12.78 8.83
N HIS A 113 -24.79 -12.79 9.87
CA HIS A 113 -25.21 -12.80 11.26
C HIS A 113 -25.30 -11.36 11.81
N PRO A 114 -26.28 -11.05 12.69
CA PRO A 114 -26.34 -9.74 13.33
C PRO A 114 -25.15 -9.55 14.27
N LEU A 115 -24.35 -8.52 14.06
CA LEU A 115 -23.28 -8.10 14.97
C LEU A 115 -23.77 -6.95 15.86
N ASN A 116 -23.32 -6.90 17.12
CA ASN A 116 -23.57 -5.76 17.99
C ASN A 116 -22.83 -4.51 17.50
N GLN A 117 -21.60 -4.70 17.02
CA GLN A 117 -20.77 -3.65 16.44
C GLN A 117 -20.01 -4.19 15.23
N PRO A 118 -19.64 -3.33 14.27
CA PRO A 118 -18.94 -3.77 13.07
C PRO A 118 -17.55 -4.35 13.37
N ILE A 119 -17.13 -5.31 12.56
CA ILE A 119 -15.74 -5.77 12.54
C ILE A 119 -14.84 -4.62 12.08
N VAL A 120 -13.66 -4.53 12.69
CA VAL A 120 -12.65 -3.49 12.40
C VAL A 120 -11.26 -4.06 12.08
N GLY A 121 -11.07 -5.38 12.21
CA GLY A 121 -9.80 -6.02 11.91
C GLY A 121 -9.83 -7.53 12.06
N MET A 122 -8.74 -8.16 11.64
CA MET A 122 -8.50 -9.59 11.77
C MET A 122 -7.02 -9.88 11.99
N ALA A 123 -6.73 -11.06 12.55
CA ALA A 123 -5.39 -11.64 12.62
C ALA A 123 -5.47 -13.14 12.33
N SER A 124 -4.51 -13.70 11.58
CA SER A 124 -4.39 -15.14 11.36
C SER A 124 -3.64 -15.82 12.51
N THR A 125 -3.90 -17.12 12.70
CA THR A 125 -3.03 -17.95 13.53
C THR A 125 -1.65 -18.11 12.86
N PRO A 126 -0.58 -18.34 13.64
CA PRO A 126 0.78 -18.43 13.09
C PRO A 126 0.98 -19.56 12.05
N ASP A 127 0.16 -20.58 12.09
CA ASP A 127 0.17 -21.70 11.14
C ASP A 127 -0.87 -21.58 10.01
N GLY A 128 -1.68 -20.49 10.05
CA GLY A 128 -2.71 -20.24 9.03
C GLY A 128 -3.91 -21.15 9.05
N GLN A 129 -4.11 -21.94 10.14
CA GLN A 129 -5.24 -22.86 10.28
C GLN A 129 -6.47 -22.23 10.93
N GLY A 130 -6.42 -20.92 11.21
CA GLY A 130 -7.51 -20.15 11.77
C GLY A 130 -7.26 -18.65 11.73
N TYR A 131 -8.24 -17.92 12.24
CA TYR A 131 -8.16 -16.47 12.39
C TYR A 131 -9.12 -15.95 13.43
N TRP A 132 -8.79 -14.80 13.98
CA TRP A 132 -9.62 -13.99 14.84
C TRP A 132 -10.18 -12.81 14.08
N LEU A 133 -11.45 -12.43 14.35
CA LEU A 133 -12.02 -11.15 13.96
C LEU A 133 -12.24 -10.34 15.24
N VAL A 134 -12.03 -9.03 15.15
CA VAL A 134 -12.28 -8.09 16.24
C VAL A 134 -13.33 -7.07 15.83
N ALA A 135 -14.35 -6.89 16.66
CA ALA A 135 -15.35 -5.84 16.50
C ALA A 135 -14.95 -4.55 17.23
N SER A 136 -15.55 -3.43 16.87
CA SER A 136 -15.23 -2.11 17.45
C SER A 136 -15.56 -1.98 18.95
N ASP A 137 -16.42 -2.85 19.50
CA ASP A 137 -16.69 -2.98 20.94
C ASP A 137 -15.72 -3.91 21.66
N GLY A 138 -14.69 -4.43 20.94
CA GLY A 138 -13.74 -5.41 21.46
C GLY A 138 -14.26 -6.83 21.49
N GLY A 139 -15.40 -7.13 20.89
CA GLY A 139 -15.90 -8.49 20.68
C GLY A 139 -14.94 -9.29 19.80
N ILE A 140 -14.67 -10.54 20.15
CA ILE A 140 -13.79 -11.45 19.42
C ILE A 140 -14.59 -12.63 18.88
N PHE A 141 -14.35 -12.93 17.60
CA PHE A 141 -14.87 -14.12 16.92
C PHE A 141 -13.69 -14.98 16.47
N THR A 142 -13.81 -16.30 16.67
CA THR A 142 -12.72 -17.25 16.44
C THR A 142 -13.13 -18.28 15.40
N PHE A 143 -12.26 -18.57 14.45
CA PHE A 143 -12.51 -19.54 13.39
C PHE A 143 -11.30 -20.45 13.18
N GLY A 144 -11.56 -21.71 12.79
CA GLY A 144 -10.52 -22.71 12.65
C GLY A 144 -9.94 -23.10 13.98
N ASP A 145 -8.63 -23.10 14.12
CA ASP A 145 -7.90 -23.42 15.35
C ASP A 145 -7.63 -22.20 16.24
N ALA A 146 -8.13 -21.01 15.87
CA ALA A 146 -7.98 -19.79 16.65
C ALA A 146 -8.64 -19.91 18.04
N GLY A 147 -7.84 -19.93 19.11
CA GLY A 147 -8.31 -20.04 20.48
C GLY A 147 -9.01 -18.77 20.96
N PHE A 148 -10.09 -18.91 21.76
CA PHE A 148 -10.69 -17.77 22.45
C PHE A 148 -10.00 -17.55 23.80
N TYR A 149 -9.40 -16.38 23.99
CA TYR A 149 -8.64 -16.02 25.21
C TYR A 149 -9.31 -14.93 26.03
N GLY A 150 -10.42 -14.33 25.53
CA GLY A 150 -11.17 -13.28 26.18
C GLY A 150 -11.59 -12.18 25.22
N SER A 151 -12.43 -11.26 25.65
CA SER A 151 -12.89 -10.12 24.85
C SER A 151 -13.36 -8.95 25.73
N GLU A 152 -13.44 -7.74 25.16
CA GLU A 152 -14.09 -6.59 25.77
C GLU A 152 -15.56 -6.45 25.32
N GLY A 153 -16.03 -7.34 24.45
CA GLY A 153 -17.43 -7.29 23.94
C GLY A 153 -18.45 -7.24 25.06
N GLY A 154 -19.30 -6.21 25.01
CA GLY A 154 -20.31 -5.96 26.05
C GLY A 154 -19.80 -5.20 27.28
N GLN A 155 -18.50 -4.84 27.36
CA GLN A 155 -17.95 -3.94 28.37
C GLN A 155 -17.96 -2.48 27.84
N PRO A 156 -18.18 -1.48 28.72
CA PRO A 156 -18.10 -0.09 28.30
C PRO A 156 -16.63 0.29 28.04
N LEU A 157 -16.34 0.66 26.80
CA LEU A 157 -15.05 1.21 26.39
C LEU A 157 -15.08 2.73 26.37
N ASN A 158 -13.95 3.39 26.72
CA ASN A 158 -13.82 4.83 26.57
C ASN A 158 -13.82 5.24 25.10
N GLN A 159 -13.16 4.45 24.26
CA GLN A 159 -13.10 4.64 22.81
C GLN A 159 -13.14 3.27 22.12
N PRO A 160 -13.60 3.22 20.86
CA PRO A 160 -13.71 1.96 20.12
C PRO A 160 -12.35 1.31 19.88
N VAL A 161 -12.34 -0.04 19.84
CA VAL A 161 -11.23 -0.82 19.32
C VAL A 161 -11.06 -0.55 17.83
N VAL A 162 -9.81 -0.45 17.38
CA VAL A 162 -9.44 -0.14 15.99
C VAL A 162 -8.51 -1.18 15.36
N GLY A 163 -8.08 -2.18 16.12
CA GLY A 163 -7.23 -3.24 15.60
C GLY A 163 -6.82 -4.26 16.63
N MET A 164 -6.14 -5.31 16.16
CA MET A 164 -5.59 -6.38 16.96
C MET A 164 -4.27 -6.89 16.41
N ALA A 165 -3.47 -7.54 17.26
CA ALA A 165 -2.32 -8.36 16.86
C ALA A 165 -2.28 -9.63 17.71
N SER A 166 -1.97 -10.79 17.09
CA SER A 166 -1.75 -12.06 17.79
C SER A 166 -0.35 -12.12 18.38
N THR A 167 -0.18 -12.94 19.43
CA THR A 167 1.15 -13.35 19.89
C THR A 167 1.81 -14.27 18.86
N PRO A 168 3.16 -14.30 18.78
CA PRO A 168 3.87 -15.12 17.80
C PRO A 168 3.59 -16.63 17.88
N ASP A 169 3.17 -17.12 19.04
CA ASP A 169 2.80 -18.54 19.24
C ASP A 169 1.28 -18.80 19.15
N GLY A 170 0.49 -17.74 18.89
CA GLY A 170 -0.96 -17.84 18.70
C GLY A 170 -1.77 -18.14 19.96
N LYS A 171 -1.20 -17.97 21.17
CA LYS A 171 -1.89 -18.27 22.44
C LYS A 171 -2.42 -17.03 23.16
N GLY A 172 -2.41 -15.89 22.48
CA GLY A 172 -2.94 -14.64 22.96
C GLY A 172 -3.04 -13.59 21.88
N TYR A 173 -3.57 -12.44 22.24
CA TYR A 173 -3.66 -11.28 21.37
C TYR A 173 -3.79 -9.99 22.17
N TRP A 174 -3.39 -8.91 21.54
CA TRP A 174 -3.62 -7.54 22.00
C TRP A 174 -4.72 -6.89 21.16
N LEU A 175 -5.61 -6.13 21.82
CA LEU A 175 -6.53 -5.19 21.16
C LEU A 175 -6.07 -3.78 21.47
N ILE A 176 -6.24 -2.89 20.48
CA ILE A 176 -5.94 -1.46 20.65
C ILE A 176 -7.18 -0.62 20.41
N ALA A 177 -7.47 0.30 21.35
CA ALA A 177 -8.50 1.31 21.18
C ALA A 177 -7.94 2.60 20.56
N SER A 178 -8.81 3.42 19.97
CA SER A 178 -8.42 4.64 19.27
C SER A 178 -7.81 5.71 20.18
N ASP A 179 -8.04 5.65 21.51
CA ASP A 179 -7.39 6.49 22.52
C ASP A 179 -6.04 5.96 22.98
N GLY A 180 -5.59 4.84 22.42
CA GLY A 180 -4.35 4.18 22.77
C GLY A 180 -4.45 3.23 23.97
N GLY A 181 -5.65 2.90 24.46
CA GLY A 181 -5.87 1.81 25.40
C GLY A 181 -5.48 0.49 24.77
N VAL A 182 -4.81 -0.39 25.53
CA VAL A 182 -4.42 -1.74 25.10
C VAL A 182 -5.03 -2.76 26.05
N PHE A 183 -5.66 -3.79 25.49
CA PHE A 183 -6.20 -4.94 26.22
C PHE A 183 -5.43 -6.18 25.81
N SER A 184 -5.04 -7.00 26.79
CA SER A 184 -4.20 -8.18 26.60
C SER A 184 -4.96 -9.43 27.02
N PHE A 185 -4.96 -10.46 26.17
CA PHE A 185 -5.66 -11.72 26.42
C PHE A 185 -4.76 -12.92 26.14
N GLY A 186 -5.02 -14.02 26.88
CA GLY A 186 -4.18 -15.21 26.81
C GLY A 186 -2.80 -14.97 27.40
N ASP A 187 -1.75 -15.34 26.68
CA ASP A 187 -0.36 -15.12 27.07
C ASP A 187 0.22 -13.76 26.63
N ALA A 188 -0.59 -12.92 25.96
CA ALA A 188 -0.19 -11.59 25.56
C ALA A 188 0.13 -10.71 26.79
N SER A 189 1.40 -10.40 27.00
CA SER A 189 1.83 -9.55 28.12
C SER A 189 1.48 -8.08 27.86
N PHE A 190 1.03 -7.38 28.92
CA PHE A 190 0.80 -5.94 28.84
C PHE A 190 2.11 -5.19 29.07
N PHE A 191 2.58 -4.42 28.08
CA PHE A 191 3.82 -3.67 28.16
C PHE A 191 3.59 -2.17 28.40
N GLY A 192 2.35 -1.69 28.34
CA GLY A 192 1.95 -0.30 28.51
C GLY A 192 0.94 0.18 27.49
N SER A 193 0.43 1.39 27.63
CA SER A 193 -0.55 1.97 26.72
C SER A 193 -0.47 3.51 26.69
N MET A 194 -1.15 4.11 25.74
CA MET A 194 -1.37 5.57 25.66
C MET A 194 -2.73 5.97 26.24
N GLY A 195 -3.53 5.01 26.71
CA GLY A 195 -4.84 5.28 27.32
C GLY A 195 -4.76 6.38 28.40
N GLY A 196 -5.59 7.38 28.28
CA GLY A 196 -5.57 8.56 29.17
C GLY A 196 -4.49 9.61 28.86
N THR A 197 -3.62 9.39 27.87
CA THR A 197 -2.64 10.38 27.40
C THR A 197 -3.22 11.13 26.19
N PRO A 198 -3.20 12.47 26.15
CA PRO A 198 -3.68 13.21 24.99
C PRO A 198 -2.88 12.86 23.73
N LEU A 199 -3.56 12.48 22.66
CA LEU A 199 -3.00 12.19 21.35
C LEU A 199 -3.35 13.31 20.37
N ASN A 200 -2.44 13.64 19.45
CA ASN A 200 -2.72 14.59 18.36
C ASN A 200 -3.73 14.02 17.36
N LYS A 201 -3.64 12.73 17.09
CA LYS A 201 -4.57 11.96 16.25
C LYS A 201 -4.86 10.62 16.91
N PRO A 202 -6.03 10.01 16.67
CA PRO A 202 -6.36 8.68 17.16
C PRO A 202 -5.34 7.61 16.74
N MET A 203 -5.17 6.58 17.56
CA MET A 203 -4.50 5.36 17.15
C MET A 203 -5.26 4.68 16.02
N VAL A 204 -4.52 4.06 15.10
CA VAL A 204 -5.08 3.34 13.96
C VAL A 204 -4.64 1.87 13.92
N GLY A 205 -3.69 1.47 14.77
CA GLY A 205 -3.29 0.07 14.87
C GLY A 205 -2.11 -0.19 15.82
N LEU A 206 -1.79 -1.48 15.91
CA LEU A 206 -0.73 -2.04 16.73
C LEU A 206 -0.04 -3.17 15.95
N THR A 207 1.28 -3.30 16.11
CA THR A 207 2.09 -4.39 15.53
C THR A 207 3.01 -4.94 16.62
N ALA A 208 2.98 -6.25 16.85
CA ALA A 208 3.84 -6.92 17.82
C ALA A 208 5.29 -7.01 17.31
N THR A 209 6.25 -7.09 18.25
CA THR A 209 7.62 -7.51 17.91
C THR A 209 7.63 -9.00 17.53
N PRO A 210 8.58 -9.44 16.66
CA PRO A 210 8.60 -10.83 16.18
C PRO A 210 8.73 -11.90 17.28
N ASP A 211 9.27 -11.53 18.44
CA ASP A 211 9.42 -12.41 19.61
C ASP A 211 8.30 -12.23 20.64
N GLY A 212 7.36 -11.26 20.41
CA GLY A 212 6.27 -10.98 21.32
C GLY A 212 6.67 -10.27 22.61
N GLY A 213 7.91 -9.75 22.71
CA GLY A 213 8.43 -9.03 23.89
C GLY A 213 8.00 -7.55 23.95
N GLY A 214 7.28 -7.06 22.93
CA GLY A 214 6.79 -5.70 22.85
C GLY A 214 5.84 -5.46 21.69
N TYR A 215 5.47 -4.18 21.49
CA TYR A 215 4.68 -3.74 20.34
C TYR A 215 4.90 -2.28 20.00
N TRP A 216 4.68 -1.96 18.74
CA TRP A 216 4.54 -0.61 18.22
C TRP A 216 3.07 -0.26 18.08
N MET A 217 2.66 0.88 18.61
CA MET A 217 1.36 1.50 18.37
C MET A 217 1.56 2.69 17.45
N PHE A 218 0.62 2.96 16.59
CA PHE A 218 0.76 4.06 15.63
C PHE A 218 -0.55 4.84 15.48
N ALA A 219 -0.38 6.17 15.44
CA ALA A 219 -1.46 7.11 15.28
C ALA A 219 -1.64 7.52 13.81
N GLY A 220 -2.83 8.05 13.48
CA GLY A 220 -3.15 8.47 12.12
C GLY A 220 -2.28 9.60 11.57
N ASP A 221 -1.57 10.35 12.41
CA ASP A 221 -0.57 11.35 11.99
C ASP A 221 0.81 10.75 11.72
N GLY A 222 0.96 9.42 11.82
CA GLY A 222 2.20 8.72 11.64
C GLY A 222 3.13 8.74 12.86
N GLY A 223 2.64 9.17 14.01
CA GLY A 223 3.32 9.02 15.30
C GLY A 223 3.44 7.54 15.67
N VAL A 224 4.62 7.11 16.11
CA VAL A 224 4.90 5.74 16.57
C VAL A 224 5.26 5.75 18.04
N PHE A 225 4.61 4.88 18.82
CA PHE A 225 4.81 4.69 20.25
C PHE A 225 5.28 3.26 20.51
N THR A 226 6.28 3.09 21.38
CA THR A 226 6.95 1.81 21.59
C THR A 226 6.79 1.33 23.02
N PHE A 227 6.50 0.03 23.19
CA PHE A 227 6.32 -0.61 24.48
C PHE A 227 7.01 -1.96 24.54
N GLY A 228 7.47 -2.34 25.74
CA GLY A 228 8.27 -3.54 25.91
C GLY A 228 9.66 -3.39 25.29
N ASP A 229 10.08 -4.36 24.51
CA ASP A 229 11.37 -4.35 23.80
C ASP A 229 11.32 -3.68 22.41
N ALA A 230 10.14 -3.20 21.99
CA ALA A 230 9.97 -2.51 20.72
C ALA A 230 10.83 -1.24 20.66
N GLY A 231 11.86 -1.23 19.78
CA GLY A 231 12.75 -0.08 19.58
C GLY A 231 12.06 1.06 18.82
N PHE A 232 12.36 2.33 19.18
CA PHE A 232 11.96 3.46 18.36
C PHE A 232 13.00 3.76 17.29
N TYR A 233 12.62 3.69 16.03
CA TYR A 233 13.51 3.90 14.87
C TYR A 233 13.16 5.17 14.07
N GLY A 234 11.99 5.77 14.32
CA GLY A 234 11.51 6.99 13.67
C GLY A 234 10.00 7.02 13.50
N SER A 235 9.46 8.12 12.94
CA SER A 235 8.04 8.28 12.68
C SER A 235 7.80 9.21 11.50
N THR A 236 6.60 9.16 10.90
CA THR A 236 6.23 10.02 9.78
C THR A 236 5.50 11.29 10.21
N GLY A 237 5.21 11.48 11.49
CA GLY A 237 4.40 12.57 12.00
C GLY A 237 4.90 14.00 11.67
N SER A 238 6.15 14.15 11.23
CA SER A 238 6.70 15.45 10.78
C SER A 238 7.04 15.51 9.29
N ILE A 239 6.83 14.43 8.54
CA ILE A 239 7.31 14.30 7.15
C ILE A 239 6.24 13.89 6.15
N SER A 240 5.11 13.34 6.61
CA SER A 240 3.97 13.02 5.77
C SER A 240 2.76 13.84 6.21
N THR A 241 2.00 14.33 5.23
CA THR A 241 0.67 14.94 5.44
C THR A 241 -0.45 13.91 5.32
N GLU A 242 -0.13 12.72 4.78
CA GLU A 242 -1.09 11.65 4.59
C GLU A 242 -1.21 10.80 5.86
N PRO A 243 -2.44 10.41 6.25
CA PRO A 243 -2.65 9.57 7.41
C PRO A 243 -1.90 8.24 7.31
N ALA A 244 -1.23 7.84 8.39
CA ALA A 244 -0.69 6.50 8.52
C ALA A 244 -1.85 5.49 8.60
N GLN A 245 -1.69 4.35 7.95
CA GLN A 245 -2.67 3.28 7.92
C GLN A 245 -2.16 2.01 8.59
N ARG A 246 -0.86 1.73 8.46
CA ARG A 246 -0.26 0.49 8.98
C ARG A 246 1.20 0.68 9.34
N VAL A 247 1.65 -0.11 10.32
CA VAL A 247 3.08 -0.35 10.59
C VAL A 247 3.35 -1.84 10.37
N VAL A 248 4.44 -2.14 9.65
CA VAL A 248 4.90 -3.50 9.35
C VAL A 248 6.29 -3.66 9.94
N SER A 249 6.50 -4.59 10.85
CA SER A 249 7.82 -4.86 11.46
C SER A 249 8.74 -5.58 10.49
N THR A 250 10.06 -5.36 10.61
CA THR A 250 11.05 -6.24 10.00
C THR A 250 11.09 -7.58 10.74
N ARG A 251 11.52 -8.65 10.06
CA ARG A 251 11.69 -9.98 10.69
C ARG A 251 12.68 -9.98 11.85
N SER A 252 13.62 -9.04 11.86
CA SER A 252 14.60 -8.88 12.93
C SER A 252 14.07 -8.13 14.16
N GLY A 253 12.92 -7.45 14.04
CA GLY A 253 12.40 -6.54 15.06
C GLY A 253 13.22 -5.26 15.26
N ARG A 254 14.24 -4.99 14.39
CA ARG A 254 15.11 -3.81 14.49
C ARG A 254 14.77 -2.70 13.50
N GLY A 255 13.56 -2.75 12.97
CA GLY A 255 13.02 -1.76 12.06
C GLY A 255 11.58 -2.01 11.73
N TYR A 256 10.97 -1.07 11.02
CA TYR A 256 9.59 -1.16 10.54
C TYR A 256 9.36 -0.19 9.38
N TRP A 257 8.33 -0.48 8.62
CA TRP A 257 7.76 0.46 7.64
C TRP A 257 6.49 1.09 8.21
N VAL A 258 6.36 2.40 8.08
CA VAL A 258 5.08 3.10 8.24
C VAL A 258 4.48 3.26 6.85
N VAL A 259 3.27 2.78 6.64
CA VAL A 259 2.58 2.85 5.35
C VAL A 259 1.40 3.81 5.50
N ASP A 260 1.34 4.81 4.62
CA ASP A 260 0.25 5.78 4.61
C ASP A 260 -0.96 5.29 3.80
N GLN A 261 -2.07 6.04 3.86
CA GLN A 261 -3.30 5.69 3.16
C GLN A 261 -3.18 5.65 1.62
N ASN A 262 -2.10 6.20 1.06
CA ASN A 262 -1.82 6.20 -0.38
C ASN A 262 -0.87 5.05 -0.76
N GLY A 263 -0.51 4.17 0.20
CA GLY A 263 0.43 3.07 -0.01
C GLY A 263 1.91 3.50 -0.02
N THR A 264 2.21 4.79 0.29
CA THR A 264 3.60 5.22 0.42
C THR A 264 4.18 4.60 1.69
N SER A 265 5.33 3.94 1.58
CA SER A 265 6.03 3.32 2.70
C SER A 265 7.29 4.11 3.08
N TYR A 266 7.50 4.22 4.39
CA TYR A 266 8.63 4.91 4.99
C TYR A 266 9.38 3.93 5.87
N GLY A 267 10.60 3.54 5.48
CA GLY A 267 11.42 2.59 6.22
C GLY A 267 12.20 3.25 7.36
N PHE A 268 12.22 2.60 8.51
CA PHE A 268 12.95 3.02 9.71
C PHE A 268 13.76 1.85 10.29
N GLY A 269 14.93 2.16 10.88
CA GLY A 269 15.83 1.12 11.39
C GLY A 269 16.44 0.31 10.26
N ASP A 270 16.36 -1.02 10.32
CA ASP A 270 16.86 -1.93 9.28
C ASP A 270 15.82 -2.27 8.20
N ALA A 271 14.72 -1.55 8.16
CA ALA A 271 13.67 -1.73 7.15
C ALA A 271 14.14 -1.43 5.71
N GLY A 272 15.25 -0.69 5.53
CA GLY A 272 15.81 -0.38 4.23
C GLY A 272 14.91 0.48 3.34
N ASP A 273 15.37 0.71 2.11
CA ASP A 273 14.68 1.56 1.12
C ASP A 273 13.65 0.77 0.27
N GLY A 274 13.39 -0.50 0.59
CA GLY A 274 12.40 -1.36 -0.10
C GLY A 274 11.00 -1.25 0.50
N PRO A 275 9.93 -1.59 -0.24
CA PRO A 275 8.62 -1.76 0.36
C PRO A 275 8.64 -2.94 1.36
N PRO A 276 7.67 -2.99 2.30
CA PRO A 276 7.58 -4.10 3.24
C PRO A 276 7.40 -5.44 2.52
N PRO A 277 7.84 -6.55 3.12
CA PRO A 277 7.56 -7.88 2.60
C PRO A 277 6.06 -8.10 2.52
N ILE A 278 5.66 -9.05 1.66
CA ILE A 278 4.28 -9.32 1.28
C ILE A 278 3.35 -9.33 2.49
N GLN A 279 2.47 -8.35 2.54
CA GLN A 279 1.28 -8.35 3.39
C GLN A 279 0.18 -7.64 2.59
N ALA A 280 -1.00 -8.22 2.54
CA ALA A 280 -2.14 -7.52 1.98
C ALA A 280 -2.37 -6.23 2.77
N LEU A 281 -2.36 -5.09 2.10
CA LEU A 281 -2.57 -3.77 2.70
C LEU A 281 -3.98 -3.28 2.34
N LEU A 282 -4.70 -2.79 3.34
CA LEU A 282 -5.94 -2.07 3.09
C LEU A 282 -5.59 -0.66 2.63
N LEU A 283 -6.10 -0.25 1.49
CA LEU A 283 -5.91 1.09 0.97
C LEU A 283 -7.19 1.91 1.06
N LYS A 284 -7.02 3.23 1.06
CA LYS A 284 -8.05 4.18 0.65
C LYS A 284 -8.67 3.72 -0.69
N PRO A 285 -9.97 3.95 -0.93
CA PRO A 285 -10.57 3.69 -2.24
C PRO A 285 -9.68 4.25 -3.33
N ILE A 286 -9.27 3.39 -4.29
CA ILE A 286 -8.45 3.82 -5.41
C ILE A 286 -9.21 4.93 -6.12
N THR A 287 -8.52 6.03 -6.35
CA THR A 287 -9.05 7.09 -7.20
C THR A 287 -9.10 6.59 -8.66
N PRO A 288 -9.96 7.17 -9.50
CA PRO A 288 -9.89 6.86 -10.93
C PRO A 288 -8.48 7.00 -11.52
N GLY A 289 -7.68 7.97 -11.02
CA GLY A 289 -6.28 8.13 -11.42
C GLY A 289 -5.40 6.92 -11.08
N ASP A 290 -5.59 6.31 -9.92
CA ASP A 290 -4.85 5.10 -9.54
C ASP A 290 -5.21 3.92 -10.46
N ASN A 291 -6.51 3.73 -10.77
CA ASN A 291 -6.94 2.71 -11.73
C ASN A 291 -6.36 2.93 -13.13
N ALA A 292 -6.32 4.18 -13.58
CA ALA A 292 -5.71 4.52 -14.87
C ALA A 292 -4.21 4.19 -14.90
N ILE A 293 -3.47 4.49 -13.82
CA ILE A 293 -2.06 4.11 -13.68
C ILE A 293 -1.89 2.59 -13.74
N LEU A 294 -2.71 1.84 -13.01
CA LEU A 294 -2.61 0.37 -12.97
C LEU A 294 -2.79 -0.24 -14.35
N PHE A 295 -3.80 0.21 -15.09
CA PHE A 295 -3.97 -0.22 -16.46
C PHE A 295 -2.73 0.11 -17.31
N ALA A 296 -2.20 1.33 -17.21
CA ALA A 296 -1.01 1.75 -17.98
C ALA A 296 0.21 0.87 -17.66
N LEU A 297 0.44 0.56 -16.38
CA LEU A 297 1.55 -0.30 -15.92
C LEU A 297 1.44 -1.75 -16.43
N GLN A 298 0.22 -2.28 -16.55
CA GLN A 298 -0.02 -3.60 -17.15
C GLN A 298 0.31 -3.63 -18.66
N GLN A 299 0.47 -2.48 -19.30
CA GLN A 299 0.84 -2.39 -20.71
C GLN A 299 2.35 -2.27 -20.94
N LEU A 300 3.17 -2.22 -19.88
CA LEU A 300 4.63 -2.14 -20.01
C LEU A 300 5.18 -3.27 -20.90
N GLY A 301 6.10 -2.89 -21.77
CA GLY A 301 6.70 -3.81 -22.74
C GLY A 301 5.88 -4.05 -24.02
N LYS A 302 4.63 -3.58 -24.12
CA LYS A 302 3.85 -3.65 -25.36
C LYS A 302 4.37 -2.65 -26.39
N PRO A 303 4.35 -3.02 -27.70
CA PRO A 303 4.92 -2.17 -28.72
C PRO A 303 4.10 -0.89 -28.93
N TYR A 304 4.79 0.16 -29.39
CA TYR A 304 4.13 1.34 -29.89
C TYR A 304 3.51 1.07 -31.26
N LEU A 305 2.27 1.54 -31.44
CA LEU A 305 1.59 1.56 -32.75
C LEU A 305 0.80 2.87 -32.90
N TYR A 306 1.14 3.69 -33.91
CA TYR A 306 0.39 4.91 -34.17
C TYR A 306 -1.09 4.63 -34.42
N GLY A 307 -1.99 5.31 -33.69
CA GLY A 307 -3.43 5.05 -33.69
C GLY A 307 -3.84 3.86 -32.80
N GLY A 308 -2.90 3.16 -32.15
CA GLY A 308 -3.18 2.03 -31.25
C GLY A 308 -3.73 2.50 -29.92
N ASP A 309 -4.76 1.82 -29.41
CA ASP A 309 -5.37 2.01 -28.09
C ASP A 309 -5.58 0.67 -27.34
N GLY A 310 -4.85 -0.37 -27.76
CA GLY A 310 -4.83 -1.70 -27.16
C GLY A 310 -5.63 -2.74 -27.95
N PRO A 311 -5.70 -3.99 -27.45
CA PRO A 311 -4.97 -4.49 -26.27
C PRO A 311 -3.48 -4.78 -26.52
N ASP A 312 -3.04 -4.93 -27.79
CA ASP A 312 -1.72 -5.45 -28.13
C ASP A 312 -0.66 -4.37 -28.33
N ALA A 313 -1.06 -3.14 -28.67
CA ALA A 313 -0.18 -2.03 -28.94
C ALA A 313 -0.86 -0.70 -28.67
N PHE A 314 -0.07 0.33 -28.35
CA PHE A 314 -0.57 1.66 -27.98
C PHE A 314 0.24 2.78 -28.64
N ASP A 315 -0.42 3.92 -28.95
CA ASP A 315 0.27 5.19 -29.01
C ASP A 315 0.13 5.97 -27.70
N CYS A 316 0.75 7.12 -27.59
CA CYS A 316 0.77 7.92 -26.36
C CYS A 316 -0.64 8.26 -25.84
N SER A 317 -1.47 8.81 -26.68
CA SER A 317 -2.85 9.20 -26.32
C SER A 317 -3.82 8.02 -26.28
N GLY A 318 -3.54 6.92 -26.96
CA GLY A 318 -4.29 5.68 -26.86
C GLY A 318 -4.04 4.96 -25.54
N LEU A 319 -2.80 4.97 -25.06
CA LEU A 319 -2.48 4.47 -23.74
C LEU A 319 -3.25 5.22 -22.65
N THR A 320 -3.18 6.56 -22.64
CA THR A 320 -3.90 7.40 -21.69
C THR A 320 -5.42 7.25 -21.81
N TYR A 321 -5.95 7.22 -23.03
CA TYR A 321 -7.36 7.00 -23.32
C TYR A 321 -7.88 5.69 -22.72
N SER A 322 -7.22 4.57 -23.00
CA SER A 322 -7.63 3.26 -22.52
C SER A 322 -7.43 3.12 -21.01
N SER A 323 -6.39 3.75 -20.45
CA SER A 323 -6.16 3.77 -19.01
C SER A 323 -7.28 4.49 -18.27
N TRP A 324 -7.69 5.66 -18.70
CA TRP A 324 -8.77 6.39 -18.06
C TRP A 324 -10.16 5.78 -18.36
N ALA A 325 -10.35 5.16 -19.52
CA ALA A 325 -11.56 4.38 -19.81
C ALA A 325 -11.70 3.19 -18.86
N SER A 326 -10.59 2.49 -18.53
CA SER A 326 -10.59 1.40 -17.54
C SER A 326 -10.95 1.86 -16.13
N ALA A 327 -10.67 3.15 -15.83
CA ALA A 327 -11.04 3.81 -14.57
C ALA A 327 -12.48 4.36 -14.56
N GLY A 328 -13.25 4.11 -15.61
CA GLY A 328 -14.64 4.62 -15.76
C GLY A 328 -14.72 6.09 -16.17
N VAL A 329 -13.62 6.73 -16.55
CA VAL A 329 -13.57 8.13 -16.97
C VAL A 329 -13.26 8.23 -18.46
N GLY A 330 -14.18 8.83 -19.24
CA GLY A 330 -13.98 9.07 -20.65
C GLY A 330 -13.17 10.35 -20.90
N ILE A 331 -12.06 10.23 -21.63
CA ILE A 331 -11.29 11.36 -22.14
C ILE A 331 -11.21 11.30 -23.65
N ALA A 332 -10.76 12.39 -24.31
CA ALA A 332 -10.60 12.42 -25.76
C ALA A 332 -9.52 11.41 -26.23
N ARG A 333 -9.62 10.97 -27.51
CA ARG A 333 -8.65 10.00 -28.07
C ARG A 333 -7.28 10.63 -28.42
N VAL A 334 -7.26 11.91 -28.80
CA VAL A 334 -6.06 12.60 -29.34
C VAL A 334 -5.43 13.50 -28.29
N ALA A 335 -4.10 13.52 -28.21
CA ALA A 335 -3.35 14.24 -27.17
C ALA A 335 -3.72 15.73 -27.07
N ALA A 336 -3.85 16.45 -28.20
CA ALA A 336 -4.23 17.85 -28.19
C ALA A 336 -5.66 18.09 -27.67
N ASP A 337 -6.58 17.17 -27.92
CA ASP A 337 -7.95 17.25 -27.41
C ASP A 337 -7.97 16.89 -25.92
N GLN A 338 -7.16 15.90 -25.47
CA GLN A 338 -7.00 15.58 -24.05
C GLN A 338 -6.47 16.80 -23.27
N TYR A 339 -5.47 17.49 -23.81
CA TYR A 339 -4.95 18.71 -23.20
C TYR A 339 -6.01 19.79 -23.02
N GLN A 340 -6.93 19.90 -23.95
CA GLN A 340 -7.97 20.94 -23.95
C GLN A 340 -9.18 20.53 -23.06
N THR A 341 -9.53 19.24 -23.01
CA THR A 341 -10.83 18.78 -22.50
C THR A 341 -10.76 17.83 -21.31
N ALA A 342 -9.62 17.18 -21.01
CA ALA A 342 -9.54 16.22 -19.92
C ALA A 342 -9.54 16.92 -18.56
N GLY A 343 -10.65 16.84 -17.83
CA GLY A 343 -10.80 17.30 -16.46
C GLY A 343 -10.37 18.75 -16.20
N VAL A 344 -9.60 18.99 -15.13
CA VAL A 344 -9.19 20.33 -14.70
C VAL A 344 -7.70 20.58 -14.95
N PRO A 345 -7.30 21.85 -15.27
CA PRO A 345 -5.89 22.18 -15.42
C PRO A 345 -5.14 22.09 -14.08
N VAL A 346 -3.94 21.53 -14.12
CA VAL A 346 -3.04 21.34 -12.98
C VAL A 346 -1.68 21.94 -13.28
N ALA A 347 -1.10 22.67 -12.34
CA ALA A 347 0.27 23.17 -12.48
C ALA A 347 1.29 22.02 -12.27
N LEU A 348 2.40 22.03 -13.02
CA LEU A 348 3.46 21.01 -12.95
C LEU A 348 3.92 20.69 -11.51
N LYS A 349 4.03 21.71 -10.65
CA LYS A 349 4.43 21.54 -9.23
C LYS A 349 3.35 20.90 -8.34
N ALA A 350 2.12 20.76 -8.86
CA ALA A 350 0.96 20.22 -8.14
C ALA A 350 0.47 18.89 -8.73
N LEU A 351 1.30 18.24 -9.56
CA LEU A 351 1.02 16.94 -10.14
C LEU A 351 0.76 15.89 -9.05
N GLN A 352 -0.28 15.12 -9.27
CA GLN A 352 -0.62 13.93 -8.48
C GLN A 352 -0.63 12.70 -9.39
N ALA A 353 -0.42 11.54 -8.82
CA ALA A 353 -0.51 10.28 -9.54
C ALA A 353 -1.86 10.17 -10.26
N GLY A 354 -1.83 9.80 -11.56
CA GLY A 354 -2.98 9.79 -12.47
C GLY A 354 -3.04 11.01 -13.38
N ASP A 355 -2.48 12.16 -13.03
CA ASP A 355 -2.52 13.34 -13.90
C ASP A 355 -1.88 13.05 -15.27
N LEU A 356 -2.36 13.74 -16.30
CA LEU A 356 -1.83 13.66 -17.66
C LEU A 356 -0.81 14.77 -17.85
N VAL A 357 0.39 14.41 -18.28
CA VAL A 357 1.50 15.32 -18.61
C VAL A 357 1.62 15.46 -20.11
N PHE A 358 1.84 16.68 -20.60
CA PHE A 358 1.78 17.00 -22.03
C PHE A 358 3.03 17.71 -22.55
N TRP A 359 3.36 17.44 -23.83
CA TRP A 359 4.42 18.09 -24.57
C TRP A 359 3.87 18.65 -25.89
N GLY A 360 4.24 19.90 -26.22
CA GLY A 360 3.81 20.61 -27.44
C GLY A 360 4.96 21.24 -28.17
N SER A 361 4.81 21.55 -29.46
CA SER A 361 5.82 22.25 -30.23
C SER A 361 5.84 23.78 -29.98
N ASP A 362 4.71 24.31 -29.49
CA ASP A 362 4.55 25.69 -29.02
C ASP A 362 3.76 25.68 -27.71
N THR A 363 4.42 26.01 -26.62
CA THR A 363 3.82 25.95 -25.27
C THR A 363 2.71 27.00 -25.05
N SER A 364 2.55 27.94 -25.97
CA SER A 364 1.46 28.92 -25.96
C SER A 364 0.24 28.48 -26.79
N ASP A 365 0.38 27.44 -27.62
CA ASP A 365 -0.68 26.92 -28.49
C ASP A 365 -1.15 25.53 -28.03
N PRO A 366 -2.36 25.41 -27.44
CA PRO A 366 -2.93 24.12 -27.02
C PRO A 366 -3.07 23.10 -28.18
N THR A 367 -3.19 23.55 -29.40
CA THR A 367 -3.34 22.67 -30.58
C THR A 367 -2.03 22.05 -31.02
N SER A 368 -0.91 22.59 -30.55
CA SER A 368 0.44 22.13 -30.88
C SER A 368 0.87 20.89 -30.07
N VAL A 369 0.03 20.42 -29.13
CA VAL A 369 0.33 19.26 -28.30
C VAL A 369 0.42 18.02 -29.16
N TYR A 370 1.59 17.37 -29.12
CA TYR A 370 1.89 16.18 -29.92
C TYR A 370 2.07 14.92 -29.07
N HIS A 371 2.20 15.06 -27.76
CA HIS A 371 2.46 13.93 -26.88
C HIS A 371 1.81 14.07 -25.51
N VAL A 372 1.49 12.92 -24.90
CA VAL A 372 0.89 12.82 -23.57
C VAL A 372 1.34 11.54 -22.88
N ALA A 373 1.50 11.59 -21.53
CA ALA A 373 1.78 10.43 -20.70
C ALA A 373 1.02 10.50 -19.36
N ILE A 374 0.92 9.39 -18.63
CA ILE A 374 0.31 9.35 -17.31
C ILE A 374 1.41 9.55 -16.25
N TYR A 375 1.24 10.54 -15.39
CA TYR A 375 2.11 10.78 -14.25
C TYR A 375 1.88 9.72 -13.15
N ILE A 376 2.97 9.10 -12.69
CA ILE A 376 2.91 8.05 -11.67
C ILE A 376 3.56 8.46 -10.34
N GLY A 377 3.95 9.73 -10.19
CA GLY A 377 4.68 10.23 -9.03
C GLY A 377 6.19 10.20 -9.21
N ALA A 378 6.95 10.76 -8.26
CA ALA A 378 8.42 10.78 -8.24
C ALA A 378 9.05 11.30 -9.56
N ASP A 379 8.39 12.28 -10.18
CA ASP A 379 8.79 12.84 -11.48
C ASP A 379 8.87 11.82 -12.64
N GLN A 380 8.03 10.78 -12.59
CA GLN A 380 7.96 9.71 -13.60
C GLN A 380 6.58 9.63 -14.26
N THR A 381 6.58 9.12 -15.49
CA THR A 381 5.39 8.82 -16.29
C THR A 381 5.44 7.40 -16.85
N VAL A 382 4.27 6.80 -17.11
CA VAL A 382 4.14 5.64 -18.02
C VAL A 382 3.81 6.16 -19.39
N ASP A 383 4.53 5.70 -20.40
CA ASP A 383 4.56 6.33 -21.71
C ASP A 383 4.73 5.35 -22.87
N ALA A 384 4.07 5.65 -23.99
CA ALA A 384 4.27 5.04 -25.31
C ALA A 384 4.84 6.08 -26.27
N THR A 385 6.17 6.16 -26.39
CA THR A 385 6.85 7.32 -26.97
C THR A 385 6.95 7.33 -28.50
N ASN A 386 7.35 6.24 -29.12
CA ASN A 386 7.58 6.18 -30.57
C ASN A 386 7.65 4.73 -31.10
N PRO A 387 7.60 4.53 -32.45
CA PRO A 387 7.55 3.19 -33.07
C PRO A 387 8.73 2.25 -32.78
N ASN A 388 9.82 2.75 -32.21
CA ASN A 388 11.01 1.94 -31.92
C ASN A 388 11.11 1.55 -30.43
N THR A 389 10.12 1.94 -29.64
CA THR A 389 10.06 1.67 -28.20
C THR A 389 8.83 0.87 -27.84
N ALA A 390 8.84 0.33 -26.65
CA ALA A 390 7.67 -0.23 -26.00
C ALA A 390 7.07 0.81 -25.05
N VAL A 391 5.92 0.50 -24.44
CA VAL A 391 5.40 1.21 -23.28
C VAL A 391 6.43 1.06 -22.15
N GLU A 392 6.87 2.17 -21.59
CA GLU A 392 7.98 2.22 -20.62
C GLU A 392 7.75 3.29 -19.54
N ILE A 393 8.53 3.24 -18.46
CA ILE A 393 8.53 4.29 -17.43
C ILE A 393 9.67 5.27 -17.74
N LEU A 394 9.34 6.54 -17.84
CA LEU A 394 10.26 7.62 -18.19
C LEU A 394 10.14 8.81 -17.23
N PRO A 395 11.22 9.59 -17.02
CA PRO A 395 11.13 10.83 -16.25
C PRO A 395 10.28 11.88 -16.97
N VAL A 396 9.62 12.75 -16.21
CA VAL A 396 8.88 13.91 -16.74
C VAL A 396 9.82 14.87 -17.45
N ASP A 397 10.96 15.19 -16.81
CA ASP A 397 12.01 16.03 -17.41
C ASP A 397 12.90 15.19 -18.35
N ARG A 398 12.83 15.50 -19.64
CA ARG A 398 13.53 14.79 -20.70
C ARG A 398 14.40 15.76 -21.49
N PRO A 399 15.73 15.60 -21.48
CA PRO A 399 16.65 16.54 -22.14
C PRO A 399 16.39 16.70 -23.64
N TYR A 400 15.76 15.71 -24.26
CA TYR A 400 15.46 15.70 -25.71
C TYR A 400 14.02 16.17 -26.05
N TRP A 401 13.20 16.48 -25.03
CA TRP A 401 11.81 16.93 -25.18
C TRP A 401 11.59 18.21 -24.38
N PRO A 402 12.11 19.36 -24.86
CA PRO A 402 12.18 20.57 -24.02
C PRO A 402 10.84 21.31 -23.87
N SER A 403 9.80 20.88 -24.58
CA SER A 403 8.56 21.64 -24.74
C SER A 403 7.43 21.10 -23.84
N LEU A 404 7.71 20.91 -22.55
CA LEU A 404 6.68 20.57 -21.56
C LEU A 404 5.64 21.70 -21.49
N MET A 405 4.36 21.35 -21.56
CA MET A 405 3.28 22.33 -21.51
C MET A 405 3.19 23.00 -20.14
N PRO A 406 2.75 24.28 -20.04
CA PRO A 406 2.76 25.03 -18.78
C PRO A 406 1.73 24.53 -17.75
N SER A 407 0.78 23.72 -18.17
CA SER A 407 -0.20 23.04 -17.30
C SER A 407 -0.48 21.64 -17.81
N ASP A 408 -0.90 20.78 -16.91
CA ASP A 408 -1.30 19.40 -17.13
C ASP A 408 -2.78 19.22 -16.87
N ARG A 409 -3.31 17.98 -16.90
CA ARG A 409 -4.73 17.72 -16.70
C ARG A 409 -4.96 16.63 -15.67
N ARG A 410 -5.96 16.88 -14.81
CA ARG A 410 -6.52 15.88 -13.88
C ARG A 410 -7.91 15.50 -14.37
N PRO A 411 -8.06 14.37 -15.05
CA PRO A 411 -9.31 13.85 -15.55
C PRO A 411 -10.34 13.50 -14.49
#